data_5317d4575c72f73d7825259ec94d7607
#
_entry.id   5317d4575c72f73d7825259ec94d7607
#
_cell.length_a   1.000
_cell.length_b   1.000
_cell.length_c   1.000
_cell.angle_alpha   90.00
_cell.angle_beta   90.00
_cell.angle_gamma   90.00
#
_symmetry.space_group_name_H-M   'P 1'
#
loop_
_entity.id
_entity.type
_entity.pdbx_description
1 polymer ?
#
loop_
_entity_poly.entity_id
_entity_poly.type
_entity_poly.pdbx_seq_one_letter_code
_entity_poly.pdbx_strand_id
1 'polypeptide(L)'
;MTIKSIKVYKKNLALTRPYTIATKTISDVESVFLEIELSNGIIGFGAANPAKEVVGEDADMSFHNLQSDDIQRFIGRDIAEIYSIIPSVATTFPHAPGTLAAMDIALHDAFCQYLKLPIAQFYGQKIESMPTSVTIGIKNVAETVAEADEYWGAGFRVLKVKLGHDIEEDIERLVKLREKFGQSIRIRVDANQGYQTEQVADFFSRTHPLNLELVEQPTPVGHEKKLLTLPYDIRMKIAADESLVDLPMALFLAGTKRVGIFNIKLMKCGGIHEALKITTIAEAANVDLFWGCNDESIVSITAALHVAFSCAHTKYIDLDGSFDLAEDVVKSGWILKNGVMRLNSGAGLGLVK
;
A
#
# COMPACT_ATOMS: atom_id res chain seq x y z
N MET A 1 1.69 30.10 7.89
CA MET A 1 0.49 29.94 7.02
C MET A 1 -0.50 29.03 7.75
N THR A 2 -1.73 29.55 8.01
CA THR A 2 -2.64 28.85 8.91
C THR A 2 -3.66 27.98 8.17
N ILE A 3 -4.11 26.90 8.81
CA ILE A 3 -5.23 26.06 8.37
C ILE A 3 -6.50 26.91 8.50
N LYS A 4 -7.19 27.13 7.37
CA LYS A 4 -8.42 27.96 7.33
C LYS A 4 -9.67 27.12 7.54
N SER A 5 -9.71 25.92 6.93
CA SER A 5 -10.84 24.99 7.06
C SER A 5 -10.40 23.55 6.83
N ILE A 6 -11.15 22.63 7.42
CA ILE A 6 -11.02 21.19 7.23
C ILE A 6 -12.36 20.65 6.81
N LYS A 7 -12.44 20.05 5.62
CA LYS A 7 -13.67 19.48 5.06
C LYS A 7 -13.51 17.97 4.88
N VAL A 8 -14.51 17.22 5.29
CA VAL A 8 -14.53 15.75 5.23
C VAL A 8 -15.78 15.29 4.50
N TYR A 9 -15.64 14.34 3.60
CA TYR A 9 -16.77 13.73 2.90
C TYR A 9 -16.45 12.28 2.51
N LYS A 10 -17.50 11.47 2.32
CA LYS A 10 -17.38 10.11 1.77
C LYS A 10 -17.76 10.09 0.31
N LYS A 11 -17.15 9.18 -0.44
CA LYS A 11 -17.55 8.86 -1.82
C LYS A 11 -17.39 7.38 -2.07
N ASN A 12 -18.41 6.75 -2.65
CA ASN A 12 -18.29 5.42 -3.20
C ASN A 12 -17.65 5.52 -4.60
N LEU A 13 -16.53 4.84 -4.78
CA LEU A 13 -15.81 4.77 -6.03
C LEU A 13 -16.17 3.44 -6.69
N ALA A 14 -16.93 3.48 -7.78
CA ALA A 14 -17.33 2.28 -8.51
C ALA A 14 -16.11 1.59 -9.15
N LEU A 15 -16.09 0.25 -9.15
CA LEU A 15 -15.10 -0.54 -9.86
C LEU A 15 -15.54 -0.81 -11.30
N THR A 16 -14.62 -0.70 -12.24
CA THR A 16 -14.83 -1.09 -13.64
C THR A 16 -14.90 -2.61 -13.79
N ARG A 17 -14.25 -3.34 -12.88
CA ARG A 17 -14.23 -4.81 -12.82
C ARG A 17 -14.58 -5.27 -11.40
N PRO A 18 -15.88 -5.42 -11.08
CA PRO A 18 -16.29 -6.03 -9.83
C PRO A 18 -15.67 -7.41 -9.65
N TYR A 19 -15.26 -7.76 -8.44
CA TYR A 19 -14.68 -9.05 -8.13
C TYR A 19 -15.31 -9.66 -6.88
N THR A 20 -15.22 -10.98 -6.79
CA THR A 20 -15.80 -11.75 -5.67
C THR A 20 -14.68 -12.32 -4.82
N ILE A 21 -14.79 -12.11 -3.52
CA ILE A 21 -14.01 -12.80 -2.49
C ILE A 21 -14.91 -13.85 -1.82
N ALA A 22 -14.37 -14.67 -0.94
CA ALA A 22 -15.09 -15.78 -0.32
C ALA A 22 -16.44 -15.41 0.35
N THR A 23 -16.60 -14.13 0.77
CA THR A 23 -17.74 -13.68 1.58
C THR A 23 -18.67 -12.68 0.87
N LYS A 24 -18.20 -11.97 -0.16
CA LYS A 24 -18.99 -10.91 -0.83
C LYS A 24 -18.46 -10.58 -2.23
N THR A 25 -19.32 -9.98 -3.06
CA THR A 25 -18.90 -9.30 -4.28
C THR A 25 -18.61 -7.84 -3.96
N ILE A 26 -17.48 -7.35 -4.43
CA ILE A 26 -17.03 -5.96 -4.28
C ILE A 26 -17.25 -5.27 -5.62
N SER A 27 -18.12 -4.28 -5.65
CA SER A 27 -18.47 -3.49 -6.83
C SER A 27 -18.07 -2.02 -6.73
N ASP A 28 -17.75 -1.59 -5.53
CA ASP A 28 -17.36 -0.22 -5.21
C ASP A 28 -16.50 -0.20 -3.95
N VAL A 29 -15.82 0.93 -3.76
CA VAL A 29 -14.92 1.18 -2.63
C VAL A 29 -15.36 2.45 -1.92
N GLU A 30 -15.86 2.34 -0.70
CA GLU A 30 -16.20 3.51 0.10
C GLU A 30 -14.92 4.15 0.64
N SER A 31 -14.63 5.36 0.16
CA SER A 31 -13.46 6.14 0.57
C SER A 31 -13.85 7.42 1.30
N VAL A 32 -13.08 7.78 2.31
CA VAL A 32 -13.22 9.05 3.04
C VAL A 32 -12.15 10.02 2.52
N PHE A 33 -12.59 11.22 2.18
CA PHE A 33 -11.71 12.29 1.70
C PHE A 33 -11.64 13.43 2.70
N LEU A 34 -10.45 14.00 2.80
CA LEU A 34 -10.15 15.16 3.63
C LEU A 34 -9.52 16.26 2.76
N GLU A 35 -10.04 17.46 2.89
CA GLU A 35 -9.47 18.67 2.28
C GLU A 35 -9.07 19.64 3.39
N ILE A 36 -7.80 20.05 3.40
CA ILE A 36 -7.27 21.10 4.30
C ILE A 36 -7.01 22.34 3.46
N GLU A 37 -7.82 23.39 3.64
CA GLU A 37 -7.60 24.68 3.00
C GLU A 37 -6.71 25.57 3.88
N LEU A 38 -5.67 26.14 3.30
CA LEU A 38 -4.82 27.13 3.94
C LEU A 38 -5.32 28.56 3.69
N SER A 39 -4.92 29.50 4.51
CA SER A 39 -5.33 30.92 4.42
C SER A 39 -4.94 31.63 3.12
N ASN A 40 -4.05 31.02 2.31
CA ASN A 40 -3.67 31.51 0.97
C ASN A 40 -4.40 30.78 -0.18
N GLY A 41 -5.37 29.91 0.14
CA GLY A 41 -6.16 29.17 -0.85
C GLY A 41 -5.53 27.84 -1.33
N ILE A 42 -4.37 27.43 -0.82
CA ILE A 42 -3.82 26.08 -1.06
C ILE A 42 -4.78 25.08 -0.43
N ILE A 43 -5.06 23.98 -1.14
CA ILE A 43 -5.88 22.86 -0.66
C ILE A 43 -5.03 21.59 -0.72
N GLY A 44 -4.75 21.01 0.45
CA GLY A 44 -4.15 19.69 0.57
C GLY A 44 -5.22 18.61 0.65
N PHE A 45 -4.99 17.50 -0.05
CA PHE A 45 -5.89 16.35 -0.14
C PHE A 45 -5.36 15.18 0.66
N GLY A 46 -6.25 14.51 1.39
CA GLY A 46 -6.02 13.22 2.03
C GLY A 46 -7.16 12.26 1.73
N ALA A 47 -6.89 10.98 1.85
CA ALA A 47 -7.89 9.93 1.70
C ALA A 47 -7.65 8.81 2.73
N ALA A 48 -8.73 8.16 3.17
CA ALA A 48 -8.71 6.96 3.99
C ALA A 48 -9.58 5.87 3.39
N ASN A 49 -9.05 4.66 3.36
CA ASN A 49 -9.76 3.43 3.09
C ASN A 49 -9.10 2.26 3.83
N PRO A 50 -9.16 2.24 5.17
CA PRO A 50 -8.57 1.18 5.97
C PRO A 50 -9.34 -0.14 5.79
N ALA A 51 -8.63 -1.25 5.88
CA ALA A 51 -9.22 -2.59 5.87
C ALA A 51 -9.58 -3.01 7.32
N LYS A 52 -10.86 -3.05 7.64
CA LYS A 52 -11.37 -3.35 8.98
C LYS A 52 -10.84 -4.68 9.54
N GLU A 53 -10.71 -5.67 8.68
CA GLU A 53 -10.24 -7.01 9.04
C GLU A 53 -8.77 -7.03 9.46
N VAL A 54 -8.00 -6.00 9.06
CA VAL A 54 -6.56 -5.89 9.36
C VAL A 54 -6.30 -4.95 10.51
N VAL A 55 -6.94 -3.77 10.52
CA VAL A 55 -6.61 -2.69 11.46
C VAL A 55 -7.75 -2.32 12.41
N GLY A 56 -8.92 -2.95 12.29
CA GLY A 56 -10.08 -2.69 13.14
C GLY A 56 -10.86 -1.41 12.83
N GLU A 57 -10.37 -0.57 11.92
CA GLU A 57 -11.01 0.66 11.47
C GLU A 57 -11.66 0.45 10.10
N ASP A 58 -12.83 1.04 9.89
CA ASP A 58 -13.53 1.13 8.59
C ASP A 58 -13.75 2.59 8.16
N ALA A 59 -14.31 2.76 6.95
CA ALA A 59 -14.56 4.09 6.39
C ALA A 59 -15.54 4.93 7.23
N ASP A 60 -16.54 4.31 7.87
CA ASP A 60 -17.46 5.02 8.75
C ASP A 60 -16.76 5.55 10.01
N MET A 61 -15.92 4.75 10.62
CA MET A 61 -15.11 5.17 11.77
C MET A 61 -14.17 6.31 11.39
N SER A 62 -13.45 6.18 10.27
CA SER A 62 -12.57 7.25 9.76
C SER A 62 -13.35 8.54 9.52
N PHE A 63 -14.53 8.45 8.92
CA PHE A 63 -15.37 9.61 8.64
C PHE A 63 -15.80 10.33 9.92
N HIS A 64 -16.31 9.59 10.92
CA HIS A 64 -16.73 10.18 12.19
C HIS A 64 -15.55 10.80 12.94
N ASN A 65 -14.41 10.11 12.99
CA ASN A 65 -13.21 10.63 13.64
C ASN A 65 -12.76 11.96 12.99
N LEU A 66 -12.68 11.99 11.66
CA LEU A 66 -12.21 13.16 10.91
C LEU A 66 -13.16 14.36 10.99
N GLN A 67 -14.46 14.13 11.22
CA GLN A 67 -15.45 15.20 11.43
C GLN A 67 -15.48 15.75 12.87
N SER A 68 -14.82 15.08 13.81
CA SER A 68 -14.89 15.43 15.24
C SER A 68 -14.27 16.79 15.55
N ASP A 69 -14.68 17.39 16.68
CA ASP A 69 -14.10 18.61 17.22
C ASP A 69 -12.59 18.45 17.50
N ASP A 70 -12.15 17.24 17.78
CA ASP A 70 -10.74 16.92 17.97
C ASP A 70 -9.88 17.12 16.72
N ILE A 71 -10.46 17.00 15.53
CA ILE A 71 -9.82 17.37 14.26
C ILE A 71 -10.05 18.84 13.93
N GLN A 72 -11.26 19.36 14.16
CA GLN A 72 -11.58 20.77 13.87
C GLN A 72 -10.75 21.76 14.71
N ARG A 73 -10.27 21.35 15.89
CA ARG A 73 -9.39 22.19 16.74
C ARG A 73 -8.06 22.60 16.08
N PHE A 74 -7.66 21.95 15.00
CA PHE A 74 -6.46 22.33 14.24
C PHE A 74 -6.67 23.53 13.31
N ILE A 75 -7.90 23.98 13.11
CA ILE A 75 -8.19 25.23 12.39
C ILE A 75 -7.53 26.40 13.15
N GLY A 76 -6.83 27.25 12.42
CA GLY A 76 -6.05 28.35 12.94
C GLY A 76 -4.59 28.02 13.27
N ARG A 77 -4.22 26.72 13.35
CA ARG A 77 -2.82 26.30 13.53
C ARG A 77 -1.97 26.58 12.29
N ASP A 78 -0.69 26.85 12.49
CA ASP A 78 0.23 27.03 11.39
C ASP A 78 0.56 25.69 10.74
N ILE A 79 0.55 25.63 9.40
CA ILE A 79 0.89 24.39 8.66
C ILE A 79 2.33 23.93 8.91
N ALA A 80 3.24 24.82 9.31
CA ALA A 80 4.60 24.47 9.69
C ALA A 80 4.65 23.61 10.96
N GLU A 81 3.55 23.54 11.73
CA GLU A 81 3.44 22.69 12.92
C GLU A 81 3.06 21.23 12.59
N ILE A 82 3.15 20.83 11.33
CA ILE A 82 2.77 19.49 10.84
C ILE A 82 3.28 18.36 11.74
N TYR A 83 4.55 18.42 12.17
CA TYR A 83 5.18 17.41 13.04
C TYR A 83 4.75 17.49 14.52
N SER A 84 3.90 18.44 14.88
CA SER A 84 3.21 18.53 16.17
C SER A 84 1.75 18.09 16.03
N ILE A 85 1.13 18.40 14.89
CA ILE A 85 -0.27 18.05 14.60
C ILE A 85 -0.42 16.54 14.41
N ILE A 86 0.40 15.91 13.58
CA ILE A 86 0.30 14.47 13.27
C ILE A 86 0.40 13.60 14.55
N PRO A 87 1.39 13.74 15.42
CA PRO A 87 1.43 12.98 16.67
C PRO A 87 0.24 13.27 17.61
N SER A 88 -0.31 14.49 17.58
CA SER A 88 -1.51 14.82 18.35
C SER A 88 -2.74 14.04 17.85
N VAL A 89 -2.90 13.90 16.52
CA VAL A 89 -3.96 13.06 15.92
C VAL A 89 -3.76 11.58 16.31
N ALA A 90 -2.53 11.07 16.22
CA ALA A 90 -2.20 9.69 16.59
C ALA A 90 -2.51 9.39 18.07
N THR A 91 -2.26 10.36 18.95
CA THR A 91 -2.57 10.23 20.40
C THR A 91 -4.09 10.26 20.65
N THR A 92 -4.83 11.06 19.89
CA THR A 92 -6.28 11.18 20.04
C THR A 92 -7.00 9.94 19.50
N PHE A 93 -6.50 9.36 18.40
CA PHE A 93 -7.10 8.21 17.70
C PHE A 93 -6.09 7.05 17.58
N PRO A 94 -5.67 6.43 18.70
CA PRO A 94 -4.54 5.48 18.73
C PRO A 94 -4.77 4.18 17.95
N HIS A 95 -6.02 3.86 17.61
CA HIS A 95 -6.40 2.65 16.88
C HIS A 95 -7.11 2.97 15.55
N ALA A 96 -6.83 4.14 14.98
CA ALA A 96 -7.46 4.59 13.76
C ALA A 96 -6.42 5.03 12.70
N PRO A 97 -5.66 4.06 12.14
CA PRO A 97 -4.59 4.38 11.19
C PRO A 97 -5.11 5.00 9.89
N GLY A 98 -6.32 4.68 9.44
CA GLY A 98 -6.94 5.33 8.28
C GLY A 98 -7.25 6.81 8.55
N THR A 99 -7.81 7.12 9.73
CA THR A 99 -8.02 8.50 10.21
C THR A 99 -6.70 9.28 10.20
N LEU A 100 -5.65 8.69 10.77
CA LEU A 100 -4.33 9.30 10.84
C LEU A 100 -3.74 9.48 9.43
N ALA A 101 -3.84 8.47 8.57
CA ALA A 101 -3.33 8.52 7.20
C ALA A 101 -3.98 9.64 6.38
N ALA A 102 -5.31 9.80 6.43
CA ALA A 102 -5.97 10.88 5.71
C ALA A 102 -5.50 12.25 6.16
N MET A 103 -5.40 12.46 7.49
CA MET A 103 -4.93 13.74 8.04
C MET A 103 -3.47 14.00 7.70
N ASP A 104 -2.61 12.99 7.84
CA ASP A 104 -1.18 13.05 7.56
C ASP A 104 -0.91 13.37 6.07
N ILE A 105 -1.60 12.67 5.16
CA ILE A 105 -1.45 12.90 3.71
C ILE A 105 -1.89 14.31 3.34
N ALA A 106 -3.05 14.78 3.85
CA ALA A 106 -3.55 16.13 3.55
C ALA A 106 -2.63 17.23 4.07
N LEU A 107 -2.07 17.04 5.27
CA LEU A 107 -1.11 17.98 5.86
C LEU A 107 0.19 18.02 5.04
N HIS A 108 0.73 16.87 4.64
CA HIS A 108 1.92 16.81 3.80
C HIS A 108 1.68 17.44 2.41
N ASP A 109 0.52 17.18 1.82
CA ASP A 109 0.17 17.77 0.53
C ASP A 109 0.08 19.29 0.64
N ALA A 110 -0.67 19.83 1.61
CA ALA A 110 -0.78 21.27 1.84
C ALA A 110 0.58 21.94 2.14
N PHE A 111 1.38 21.31 3.00
CA PHE A 111 2.68 21.83 3.42
C PHE A 111 3.69 21.86 2.25
N CYS A 112 3.78 20.76 1.49
CA CYS A 112 4.68 20.67 0.37
C CYS A 112 4.23 21.57 -0.81
N GLN A 113 2.92 21.79 -1.02
CA GLN A 113 2.42 22.81 -1.95
C GLN A 113 2.84 24.20 -1.49
N TYR A 114 2.75 24.52 -0.20
CA TYR A 114 3.23 25.79 0.36
C TYR A 114 4.75 25.99 0.14
N LEU A 115 5.54 24.93 0.30
CA LEU A 115 6.99 24.94 0.02
C LEU A 115 7.33 24.90 -1.48
N LYS A 116 6.35 24.67 -2.36
CA LYS A 116 6.51 24.50 -3.82
C LYS A 116 7.41 23.32 -4.18
N LEU A 117 7.36 22.24 -3.41
CA LEU A 117 8.12 21.02 -3.61
C LEU A 117 7.19 19.80 -3.71
N PRO A 118 7.46 18.81 -4.56
CA PRO A 118 6.84 17.50 -4.46
C PRO A 118 7.20 16.83 -3.13
N ILE A 119 6.30 16.03 -2.55
CA ILE A 119 6.57 15.32 -1.28
C ILE A 119 7.82 14.44 -1.40
N ALA A 120 8.01 13.73 -2.50
CA ALA A 120 9.21 12.90 -2.69
C ALA A 120 10.50 13.71 -2.65
N GLN A 121 10.51 14.92 -3.24
CA GLN A 121 11.68 15.80 -3.21
C GLN A 121 11.91 16.39 -1.82
N PHE A 122 10.86 16.70 -1.08
CA PHE A 122 10.96 17.16 0.31
C PHE A 122 11.69 16.13 1.20
N TYR A 123 11.44 14.83 0.98
CA TYR A 123 12.13 13.75 1.68
C TYR A 123 13.40 13.25 0.99
N GLY A 124 13.82 13.87 -0.12
CA GLY A 124 15.02 13.50 -0.86
C GLY A 124 14.81 12.31 -1.78
N GLN A 125 14.08 12.54 -2.88
CA GLN A 125 13.78 11.53 -3.90
C GLN A 125 15.01 10.73 -4.34
N LYS A 126 14.90 9.39 -4.36
CA LYS A 126 15.94 8.43 -4.74
C LYS A 126 15.60 7.67 -6.02
N ILE A 127 14.31 7.54 -6.33
CA ILE A 127 13.80 6.75 -7.45
C ILE A 127 12.95 7.65 -8.34
N GLU A 128 13.15 7.58 -9.66
CA GLU A 128 12.39 8.35 -10.63
C GLU A 128 11.21 7.56 -11.22
N SER A 129 11.37 6.24 -11.31
CA SER A 129 10.34 5.36 -11.86
C SER A 129 10.57 3.91 -11.43
N MET A 130 9.47 3.15 -11.28
CA MET A 130 9.53 1.74 -10.93
C MET A 130 8.36 0.99 -11.55
N PRO A 131 8.55 -0.26 -12.00
CA PRO A 131 7.45 -1.10 -12.43
C PRO A 131 6.60 -1.52 -11.22
N THR A 132 5.29 -1.28 -11.31
CA THR A 132 4.33 -1.83 -10.35
C THR A 132 3.90 -3.22 -10.75
N SER A 133 3.50 -4.05 -9.81
CA SER A 133 2.72 -5.24 -10.11
C SER A 133 1.28 -4.87 -10.45
N VAL A 134 0.60 -5.79 -11.11
CA VAL A 134 -0.83 -5.81 -11.27
C VAL A 134 -1.35 -7.14 -10.73
N THR A 135 -2.46 -7.08 -10.00
CA THR A 135 -2.98 -8.20 -9.22
C THR A 135 -3.90 -9.07 -10.04
N ILE A 136 -3.67 -10.39 -9.99
CA ILE A 136 -4.59 -11.43 -10.49
C ILE A 136 -5.21 -12.12 -9.28
N GLY A 137 -6.54 -12.05 -9.16
CA GLY A 137 -7.29 -12.70 -8.12
C GLY A 137 -7.23 -14.24 -8.19
N ILE A 138 -7.80 -14.91 -7.18
CA ILE A 138 -7.91 -16.38 -7.18
C ILE A 138 -8.92 -16.80 -8.25
N LYS A 139 -8.43 -17.53 -9.25
CA LYS A 139 -9.19 -18.03 -10.40
C LYS A 139 -8.65 -19.39 -10.80
N ASN A 140 -9.35 -20.09 -11.70
CA ASN A 140 -8.81 -21.31 -12.30
C ASN A 140 -7.59 -20.99 -13.20
N VAL A 141 -6.86 -22.02 -13.58
CA VAL A 141 -5.62 -21.91 -14.36
C VAL A 141 -5.84 -21.16 -15.68
N ALA A 142 -6.90 -21.51 -16.41
CA ALA A 142 -7.16 -20.93 -17.73
C ALA A 142 -7.48 -19.43 -17.65
N GLU A 143 -8.30 -19.04 -16.69
CA GLU A 143 -8.64 -17.64 -16.43
C GLU A 143 -7.42 -16.83 -15.94
N THR A 144 -6.59 -17.41 -15.06
CA THR A 144 -5.34 -16.79 -14.59
C THR A 144 -4.40 -16.49 -15.75
N VAL A 145 -4.21 -17.46 -16.66
CA VAL A 145 -3.33 -17.30 -17.82
C VAL A 145 -3.90 -16.30 -18.82
N ALA A 146 -5.23 -16.28 -19.02
CA ALA A 146 -5.89 -15.31 -19.91
C ALA A 146 -5.75 -13.88 -19.40
N GLU A 147 -5.98 -13.63 -18.11
CA GLU A 147 -5.82 -12.30 -17.51
C GLU A 147 -4.35 -11.83 -17.52
N ALA A 148 -3.42 -12.75 -17.24
CA ALA A 148 -2.00 -12.45 -17.36
C ALA A 148 -1.59 -12.04 -18.79
N ASP A 149 -2.21 -12.63 -19.82
CA ASP A 149 -1.98 -12.28 -21.21
C ASP A 149 -2.51 -10.88 -21.56
N GLU A 150 -3.67 -10.53 -20.99
CA GLU A 150 -4.24 -9.19 -21.10
C GLU A 150 -3.30 -8.13 -20.50
N TYR A 151 -2.80 -8.36 -19.27
CA TYR A 151 -1.84 -7.46 -18.63
C TYR A 151 -0.49 -7.40 -19.34
N TRP A 152 -0.02 -8.53 -19.87
CA TRP A 152 1.17 -8.55 -20.72
C TRP A 152 0.98 -7.68 -21.97
N GLY A 153 -0.16 -7.80 -22.65
CA GLY A 153 -0.54 -6.97 -23.80
C GLY A 153 -0.62 -5.48 -23.46
N ALA A 154 -1.07 -5.14 -22.25
CA ALA A 154 -1.11 -3.77 -21.71
C ALA A 154 0.29 -3.24 -21.28
N GLY A 155 1.33 -4.07 -21.37
CA GLY A 155 2.71 -3.67 -21.11
C GLY A 155 3.22 -4.00 -19.71
N PHE A 156 2.43 -4.60 -18.81
CA PHE A 156 2.90 -5.02 -17.50
C PHE A 156 3.92 -6.15 -17.60
N ARG A 157 4.90 -6.16 -16.72
CA ARG A 157 5.98 -7.16 -16.65
C ARG A 157 6.16 -7.71 -15.24
N VAL A 158 5.28 -7.35 -14.33
CA VAL A 158 5.24 -7.85 -12.95
C VAL A 158 3.80 -8.23 -12.64
N LEU A 159 3.58 -9.47 -12.26
CA LEU A 159 2.28 -9.96 -11.79
C LEU A 159 2.33 -10.24 -10.30
N LYS A 160 1.29 -9.86 -9.58
CA LYS A 160 0.98 -10.36 -8.23
C LYS A 160 -0.15 -11.37 -8.36
N VAL A 161 0.08 -12.61 -7.96
CA VAL A 161 -0.91 -13.68 -8.07
C VAL A 161 -1.42 -14.02 -6.68
N LYS A 162 -2.74 -13.89 -6.48
CA LYS A 162 -3.40 -14.28 -5.23
C LYS A 162 -3.51 -15.79 -5.14
N LEU A 163 -3.10 -16.33 -4.00
CA LEU A 163 -3.02 -17.75 -3.67
C LEU A 163 -3.67 -18.03 -2.30
N GLY A 164 -3.49 -19.25 -1.77
CA GLY A 164 -3.79 -19.57 -0.38
C GLY A 164 -5.05 -20.40 -0.16
N HIS A 165 -5.69 -20.92 -1.22
CA HIS A 165 -6.82 -21.84 -1.10
C HIS A 165 -6.40 -23.31 -1.18
N ASP A 166 -5.79 -23.71 -2.28
CA ASP A 166 -5.29 -25.06 -2.52
C ASP A 166 -3.88 -24.99 -3.10
N ILE A 167 -2.93 -25.58 -2.37
CA ILE A 167 -1.50 -25.47 -2.72
C ILE A 167 -1.16 -26.12 -4.07
N GLU A 168 -1.89 -27.18 -4.47
CA GLU A 168 -1.67 -27.87 -5.74
C GLU A 168 -2.14 -27.00 -6.92
N GLU A 169 -3.34 -26.44 -6.82
CA GLU A 169 -3.86 -25.50 -7.80
C GLU A 169 -3.03 -24.22 -7.87
N ASP A 170 -2.57 -23.73 -6.71
CA ASP A 170 -1.72 -22.56 -6.61
C ASP A 170 -0.40 -22.75 -7.37
N ILE A 171 0.26 -23.89 -7.18
CA ILE A 171 1.49 -24.24 -7.87
C ILE A 171 1.22 -24.44 -9.37
N GLU A 172 0.14 -25.11 -9.74
CA GLU A 172 -0.21 -25.33 -11.15
C GLU A 172 -0.40 -24.00 -11.89
N ARG A 173 -1.12 -23.03 -11.30
CA ARG A 173 -1.28 -21.68 -11.87
C ARG A 173 0.07 -21.02 -12.13
N LEU A 174 0.99 -21.07 -11.16
CA LEU A 174 2.32 -20.47 -11.28
C LEU A 174 3.17 -21.18 -12.35
N VAL A 175 3.11 -22.52 -12.45
CA VAL A 175 3.78 -23.30 -13.48
C VAL A 175 3.28 -22.88 -14.87
N LYS A 176 1.96 -22.77 -15.07
CA LYS A 176 1.39 -22.38 -16.36
C LYS A 176 1.73 -20.94 -16.76
N LEU A 177 1.78 -20.02 -15.81
CA LEU A 177 2.28 -18.67 -16.05
C LEU A 177 3.75 -18.69 -16.50
N ARG A 178 4.58 -19.50 -15.84
CA ARG A 178 6.00 -19.61 -16.18
C ARG A 178 6.23 -20.32 -17.51
N GLU A 179 5.44 -21.35 -17.84
CA GLU A 179 5.45 -22.01 -19.15
C GLU A 179 5.13 -21.02 -20.28
N LYS A 180 4.13 -20.16 -20.08
CA LYS A 180 3.69 -19.20 -21.11
C LYS A 180 4.65 -18.03 -21.31
N PHE A 181 5.11 -17.40 -20.21
CA PHE A 181 5.84 -16.13 -20.27
C PHE A 181 7.36 -16.28 -20.05
N GLY A 182 7.83 -17.48 -19.69
CA GLY A 182 9.23 -17.69 -19.34
C GLY A 182 9.70 -16.77 -18.21
N GLN A 183 10.93 -16.32 -18.25
CA GLN A 183 11.50 -15.37 -17.29
C GLN A 183 11.25 -13.90 -17.67
N SER A 184 10.52 -13.64 -18.76
CA SER A 184 10.22 -12.28 -19.21
C SER A 184 9.23 -11.55 -18.30
N ILE A 185 8.49 -12.29 -17.48
CA ILE A 185 7.60 -11.75 -16.46
C ILE A 185 8.10 -12.09 -15.07
N ARG A 186 8.06 -11.12 -14.16
CA ARG A 186 8.32 -11.32 -12.74
C ARG A 186 7.04 -11.71 -12.04
N ILE A 187 7.12 -12.67 -11.14
CA ILE A 187 5.95 -13.17 -10.40
C ILE A 187 6.18 -12.95 -8.92
N ARG A 188 5.25 -12.25 -8.30
CA ARG A 188 5.05 -12.13 -6.86
C ARG A 188 3.81 -12.90 -6.50
N VAL A 189 3.76 -13.46 -5.32
CA VAL A 189 2.58 -14.18 -4.87
C VAL A 189 2.13 -13.65 -3.52
N ASP A 190 0.82 -13.65 -3.31
CA ASP A 190 0.21 -13.27 -2.05
C ASP A 190 -0.74 -14.38 -1.61
N ALA A 191 -0.39 -15.05 -0.54
CA ALA A 191 -1.15 -16.17 0.00
C ALA A 191 -2.20 -15.71 1.03
N ASN A 192 -2.26 -14.44 1.37
CA ASN A 192 -3.22 -13.84 2.32
C ASN A 192 -3.48 -14.73 3.54
N GLN A 193 -2.40 -15.18 4.21
CA GLN A 193 -2.44 -16.03 5.41
C GLN A 193 -2.93 -17.48 5.18
N GLY A 194 -3.02 -17.93 3.92
CA GLY A 194 -3.68 -19.21 3.56
C GLY A 194 -2.87 -20.48 3.89
N TYR A 195 -1.56 -20.36 4.23
CA TYR A 195 -0.72 -21.54 4.46
C TYR A 195 -0.34 -21.73 5.93
N GLN A 196 -0.14 -22.99 6.32
CA GLN A 196 0.56 -23.32 7.56
C GLN A 196 2.08 -23.24 7.35
N THR A 197 2.85 -23.03 8.43
CA THR A 197 4.31 -22.86 8.34
C THR A 197 5.01 -24.03 7.65
N GLU A 198 4.52 -25.25 7.88
CA GLU A 198 5.02 -26.49 7.28
C GLU A 198 4.81 -26.52 5.76
N GLN A 199 3.68 -26.00 5.30
CA GLN A 199 3.35 -25.88 3.87
C GLN A 199 4.23 -24.83 3.16
N VAL A 200 4.66 -23.79 3.88
CA VAL A 200 5.53 -22.74 3.31
C VAL A 200 6.85 -23.33 2.82
N ALA A 201 7.48 -24.22 3.59
CA ALA A 201 8.74 -24.85 3.18
C ALA A 201 8.56 -25.71 1.92
N ASP A 202 7.47 -26.51 1.87
CA ASP A 202 7.12 -27.32 0.70
C ASP A 202 6.84 -26.45 -0.52
N PHE A 203 6.03 -25.41 -0.37
CA PHE A 203 5.74 -24.43 -1.42
C PHE A 203 7.02 -23.85 -2.03
N PHE A 204 7.93 -23.34 -1.19
CA PHE A 204 9.19 -22.79 -1.67
C PHE A 204 10.09 -23.82 -2.38
N SER A 205 10.12 -25.05 -1.87
CA SER A 205 10.87 -26.15 -2.51
C SER A 205 10.33 -26.45 -3.91
N ARG A 206 9.03 -26.56 -4.06
CA ARG A 206 8.35 -26.92 -5.32
C ARG A 206 8.34 -25.77 -6.32
N THR A 207 8.27 -24.52 -5.84
CA THR A 207 8.26 -23.32 -6.69
C THR A 207 9.65 -22.72 -6.94
N HIS A 208 10.71 -23.31 -6.37
CA HIS A 208 12.09 -22.84 -6.59
C HIS A 208 12.46 -22.65 -8.07
N PRO A 209 12.12 -23.60 -9.00
CA PRO A 209 12.43 -23.42 -10.41
C PRO A 209 11.66 -22.28 -11.09
N LEU A 210 10.57 -21.82 -10.48
CA LEU A 210 9.73 -20.75 -11.01
C LEU A 210 10.31 -19.36 -10.76
N ASN A 211 11.34 -19.23 -9.92
CA ASN A 211 12.01 -17.97 -9.60
C ASN A 211 11.03 -16.84 -9.21
N LEU A 212 10.27 -17.08 -8.15
CA LEU A 212 9.37 -16.06 -7.58
C LEU A 212 10.19 -14.93 -6.94
N GLU A 213 9.76 -13.66 -7.11
CA GLU A 213 10.42 -12.52 -6.46
C GLU A 213 10.23 -12.56 -4.95
N LEU A 214 9.00 -12.77 -4.50
CA LEU A 214 8.62 -12.82 -3.09
C LEU A 214 7.33 -13.63 -2.88
N VAL A 215 7.09 -14.01 -1.62
CA VAL A 215 5.84 -14.59 -1.12
C VAL A 215 5.31 -13.70 0.01
N GLU A 216 4.17 -13.06 -0.22
CA GLU A 216 3.54 -12.15 0.73
C GLU A 216 2.64 -12.91 1.67
N GLN A 217 2.74 -12.60 2.96
CA GLN A 217 1.95 -13.07 4.09
C GLN A 217 1.50 -14.54 3.96
N PRO A 218 2.42 -15.51 3.87
CA PRO A 218 2.02 -16.91 3.66
C PRO A 218 1.29 -17.50 4.86
N THR A 219 1.57 -17.02 6.09
CA THR A 219 1.04 -17.59 7.33
C THR A 219 0.13 -16.62 8.09
N PRO A 220 -0.81 -17.12 8.91
CA PRO A 220 -1.65 -16.28 9.75
C PRO A 220 -0.86 -15.33 10.66
N VAL A 221 -1.41 -14.14 10.90
CA VAL A 221 -0.93 -13.21 11.93
C VAL A 221 -0.87 -13.93 13.28
N GLY A 222 0.19 -13.66 14.06
CA GLY A 222 0.49 -14.37 15.31
C GLY A 222 1.41 -15.59 15.12
N HIS A 223 1.66 -16.02 13.88
CA HIS A 223 2.58 -17.14 13.59
C HIS A 223 4.01 -16.69 13.26
N GLU A 224 4.35 -15.42 13.38
CA GLU A 224 5.64 -14.86 12.98
C GLU A 224 6.84 -15.51 13.71
N LYS A 225 6.63 -15.97 14.95
CA LYS A 225 7.66 -16.73 15.69
C LYS A 225 7.96 -18.10 15.04
N LYS A 226 6.96 -18.72 14.42
CA LYS A 226 7.13 -20.02 13.74
C LYS A 226 7.96 -19.87 12.46
N LEU A 227 7.97 -18.68 11.83
CA LEU A 227 8.81 -18.44 10.65
C LEU A 227 10.28 -18.67 10.91
N LEU A 228 10.75 -18.55 12.18
CA LEU A 228 12.14 -18.84 12.54
C LEU A 228 12.53 -20.32 12.35
N THR A 229 11.58 -21.24 12.20
CA THR A 229 11.84 -22.64 11.86
C THR A 229 12.20 -22.83 10.38
N LEU A 230 11.84 -21.87 9.54
CA LEU A 230 12.16 -21.88 8.11
C LEU A 230 13.63 -21.50 7.86
N PRO A 231 14.26 -22.05 6.81
CA PRO A 231 15.57 -21.61 6.35
C PRO A 231 15.67 -20.09 6.14
N TYR A 232 16.86 -19.54 6.37
CA TYR A 232 17.08 -18.10 6.29
C TYR A 232 16.75 -17.52 4.90
N ASP A 233 17.18 -18.20 3.84
CA ASP A 233 16.93 -17.80 2.44
C ASP A 233 15.44 -17.77 2.08
N ILE A 234 14.65 -18.69 2.61
CA ILE A 234 13.19 -18.67 2.50
C ILE A 234 12.63 -17.43 3.20
N ARG A 235 13.02 -17.20 4.46
CA ARG A 235 12.53 -16.05 5.22
C ARG A 235 12.83 -14.71 4.54
N MET A 236 13.97 -14.60 3.87
CA MET A 236 14.36 -13.38 3.15
C MET A 236 13.53 -13.11 1.89
N LYS A 237 12.76 -14.08 1.44
CA LYS A 237 11.76 -13.93 0.36
C LYS A 237 10.32 -13.74 0.86
N ILE A 238 10.10 -13.80 2.17
CA ILE A 238 8.76 -13.56 2.75
C ILE A 238 8.58 -12.05 2.98
N ALA A 239 7.46 -11.53 2.48
CA ALA A 239 6.98 -10.19 2.77
C ALA A 239 5.90 -10.23 3.85
N ALA A 240 6.05 -9.40 4.89
CA ALA A 240 5.01 -9.22 5.90
C ALA A 240 4.03 -8.13 5.43
N ASP A 241 2.74 -8.46 5.34
CA ASP A 241 1.64 -7.54 5.07
C ASP A 241 0.76 -7.36 6.32
N GLU A 242 -0.17 -8.25 6.58
CA GLU A 242 -1.09 -8.12 7.72
C GLU A 242 -0.37 -8.20 9.07
N SER A 243 0.80 -8.81 9.12
CA SER A 243 1.68 -8.81 10.31
C SER A 243 2.43 -7.49 10.52
N LEU A 244 2.42 -6.56 9.56
CA LEU A 244 3.14 -5.29 9.63
C LEU A 244 2.15 -4.12 9.66
N VAL A 245 1.65 -3.78 10.81
CA VAL A 245 0.65 -2.71 10.97
C VAL A 245 1.22 -1.45 11.64
N ASP A 246 2.31 -1.57 12.40
CA ASP A 246 2.87 -0.47 13.19
C ASP A 246 4.39 -0.59 13.43
N LEU A 247 4.94 0.41 14.10
CA LEU A 247 6.36 0.48 14.44
C LEU A 247 6.82 -0.64 15.40
N PRO A 248 6.07 -1.01 16.47
CA PRO A 248 6.39 -2.16 17.31
C PRO A 248 6.50 -3.47 16.52
N MET A 249 5.58 -3.71 15.60
CA MET A 249 5.63 -4.92 14.76
C MET A 249 6.80 -4.88 13.76
N ALA A 250 7.13 -3.73 13.19
CA ALA A 250 8.31 -3.57 12.36
C ALA A 250 9.59 -3.94 13.12
N LEU A 251 9.75 -3.45 14.34
CA LEU A 251 10.90 -3.78 15.20
C LEU A 251 10.93 -5.27 15.56
N PHE A 252 9.77 -5.85 15.90
CA PHE A 252 9.65 -7.28 16.21
C PHE A 252 10.02 -8.18 15.03
N LEU A 253 9.57 -7.86 13.83
CA LEU A 253 9.85 -8.64 12.61
C LEU A 253 11.31 -8.51 12.19
N ALA A 254 11.86 -7.31 12.24
CA ALA A 254 13.24 -7.02 11.86
C ALA A 254 14.26 -7.62 12.82
N GLY A 255 14.00 -7.55 14.13
CA GLY A 255 14.98 -7.83 15.18
C GLY A 255 15.59 -9.24 15.16
N THR A 256 14.89 -10.23 14.59
CA THR A 256 15.40 -11.60 14.45
C THR A 256 15.34 -12.12 13.01
N LYS A 257 15.19 -11.21 12.03
CA LYS A 257 15.11 -11.60 10.62
C LYS A 257 14.02 -12.65 10.36
N ARG A 258 12.81 -12.38 10.86
CA ARG A 258 11.64 -13.27 10.63
C ARG A 258 11.19 -13.23 9.19
N VAL A 259 11.30 -12.06 8.58
CA VAL A 259 10.99 -11.80 7.17
C VAL A 259 12.08 -10.93 6.55
N GLY A 260 12.21 -10.97 5.24
CA GLY A 260 13.17 -10.17 4.49
C GLY A 260 12.58 -8.91 3.87
N ILE A 261 11.25 -8.79 3.84
CA ILE A 261 10.55 -7.75 3.10
C ILE A 261 9.40 -7.20 3.96
N PHE A 262 9.25 -5.89 3.98
CA PHE A 262 8.14 -5.18 4.61
C PHE A 262 7.18 -4.65 3.54
N ASN A 263 5.94 -5.15 3.51
CA ASN A 263 4.88 -4.53 2.72
C ASN A 263 4.22 -3.41 3.52
N ILE A 264 4.58 -2.18 3.21
CA ILE A 264 4.07 -0.98 3.86
C ILE A 264 2.84 -0.49 3.10
N LYS A 265 1.71 -0.33 3.80
CA LYS A 265 0.51 0.35 3.32
C LYS A 265 0.22 1.53 4.24
N LEU A 266 0.05 2.73 3.68
CA LEU A 266 -0.23 3.93 4.47
C LEU A 266 -1.48 3.77 5.35
N MET A 267 -2.48 3.03 4.84
CA MET A 267 -3.72 2.73 5.54
C MET A 267 -3.56 1.79 6.73
N LYS A 268 -2.45 1.05 6.82
CA LYS A 268 -2.17 0.19 7.99
C LYS A 268 -1.36 0.91 9.05
N CYS A 269 -0.37 1.70 8.64
CA CYS A 269 0.57 2.30 9.58
C CYS A 269 0.21 3.73 10.00
N GLY A 270 -0.77 4.38 9.36
CA GLY A 270 -1.19 5.72 9.74
C GLY A 270 -0.53 6.86 8.95
N GLY A 271 -0.18 6.61 7.67
CA GLY A 271 0.27 7.64 6.75
C GLY A 271 1.78 7.73 6.56
N ILE A 272 2.21 8.84 6.00
CA ILE A 272 3.60 9.11 5.56
C ILE A 272 4.57 9.12 6.74
N HIS A 273 4.20 9.82 7.81
CA HIS A 273 5.08 10.01 8.97
C HIS A 273 5.41 8.67 9.66
N GLU A 274 4.42 7.83 9.90
CA GLU A 274 4.64 6.51 10.50
C GLU A 274 5.34 5.55 9.55
N ALA A 275 5.00 5.59 8.25
CA ALA A 275 5.68 4.80 7.22
C ALA A 275 7.20 5.09 7.22
N LEU A 276 7.62 6.36 7.27
CA LEU A 276 9.05 6.73 7.30
C LEU A 276 9.79 6.22 8.53
N LYS A 277 9.12 6.11 9.68
CA LYS A 277 9.72 5.47 10.87
C LYS A 277 9.94 3.97 10.64
N ILE A 278 8.96 3.29 10.01
CA ILE A 278 9.09 1.88 9.64
C ILE A 278 10.24 1.68 8.65
N THR A 279 10.37 2.57 7.65
CA THR A 279 11.49 2.49 6.69
C THR A 279 12.85 2.65 7.35
N THR A 280 12.95 3.48 8.39
CA THR A 280 14.21 3.63 9.17
C THR A 280 14.60 2.33 9.87
N ILE A 281 13.63 1.60 10.45
CA ILE A 281 13.88 0.27 11.03
C ILE A 281 14.29 -0.73 9.93
N ALA A 282 13.60 -0.72 8.81
CA ALA A 282 13.89 -1.62 7.69
C ALA A 282 15.32 -1.40 7.16
N GLU A 283 15.72 -0.14 6.97
CA GLU A 283 17.08 0.23 6.55
C GLU A 283 18.14 -0.26 7.56
N ALA A 284 17.97 0.07 8.84
CA ALA A 284 18.88 -0.35 9.89
C ALA A 284 19.01 -1.88 10.02
N ALA A 285 17.93 -2.61 9.73
CA ALA A 285 17.88 -4.06 9.77
C ALA A 285 18.21 -4.73 8.42
N ASN A 286 18.47 -4.00 7.35
CA ASN A 286 18.62 -4.49 5.99
C ASN A 286 17.43 -5.39 5.57
N VAL A 287 16.23 -4.83 5.68
CA VAL A 287 14.95 -5.40 5.21
C VAL A 287 14.53 -4.61 3.98
N ASP A 288 14.11 -5.31 2.94
CA ASP A 288 13.67 -4.67 1.70
C ASP A 288 12.28 -4.05 1.87
N LEU A 289 12.02 -2.96 1.16
CA LEU A 289 10.74 -2.29 1.17
C LEU A 289 9.90 -2.69 -0.06
N PHE A 290 8.68 -3.05 0.23
CA PHE A 290 7.58 -3.26 -0.69
C PHE A 290 6.45 -2.30 -0.31
N TRP A 291 5.92 -1.56 -1.27
CA TRP A 291 4.82 -0.63 -1.03
C TRP A 291 3.56 -1.15 -1.68
N GLY A 292 2.63 -1.52 -0.84
CA GLY A 292 1.32 -2.01 -1.26
C GLY A 292 0.19 -1.01 -0.99
N CYS A 293 -1.00 -1.43 -1.35
CA CYS A 293 -2.24 -0.68 -1.14
C CYS A 293 -3.40 -1.64 -0.84
N ASN A 294 -4.54 -1.07 -0.49
CA ASN A 294 -5.85 -1.66 -0.65
C ASN A 294 -6.44 -1.19 -2.00
N ASP A 295 -7.72 -1.43 -2.27
CA ASP A 295 -8.42 -0.69 -3.31
C ASP A 295 -8.61 0.74 -2.79
N GLU A 296 -7.89 1.69 -3.36
CA GLU A 296 -7.74 3.03 -2.79
C GLU A 296 -7.83 4.11 -3.88
N SER A 297 -8.22 5.32 -3.45
CA SER A 297 -8.17 6.52 -4.29
C SER A 297 -6.75 6.81 -4.82
N ILE A 298 -6.69 7.41 -6.00
CA ILE A 298 -5.48 7.98 -6.58
C ILE A 298 -4.74 8.89 -5.58
N VAL A 299 -5.44 9.55 -4.66
CA VAL A 299 -4.84 10.43 -3.64
C VAL A 299 -3.89 9.65 -2.74
N SER A 300 -4.35 8.56 -2.13
CA SER A 300 -3.53 7.74 -1.22
C SER A 300 -2.47 6.92 -1.96
N ILE A 301 -2.81 6.38 -3.14
CA ILE A 301 -1.83 5.70 -4.01
C ILE A 301 -0.68 6.65 -4.37
N THR A 302 -0.99 7.90 -4.73
CA THR A 302 0.04 8.90 -5.02
C THR A 302 0.92 9.19 -3.81
N ALA A 303 0.31 9.32 -2.62
CA ALA A 303 1.07 9.53 -1.38
C ALA A 303 2.04 8.35 -1.11
N ALA A 304 1.58 7.11 -1.26
CA ALA A 304 2.41 5.93 -1.12
C ALA A 304 3.57 5.92 -2.14
N LEU A 305 3.31 6.31 -3.40
CA LEU A 305 4.34 6.38 -4.44
C LEU A 305 5.40 7.45 -4.13
N HIS A 306 5.00 8.63 -3.60
CA HIS A 306 5.94 9.67 -3.19
C HIS A 306 6.90 9.17 -2.11
N VAL A 307 6.38 8.49 -1.08
CA VAL A 307 7.20 7.95 0.01
C VAL A 307 8.07 6.80 -0.49
N ALA A 308 7.52 5.89 -1.30
CA ALA A 308 8.26 4.81 -1.94
C ALA A 308 9.49 5.34 -2.69
N PHE A 309 9.33 6.42 -3.44
CA PHE A 309 10.40 7.00 -4.25
C PHE A 309 11.39 7.86 -3.46
N SER A 310 11.08 8.19 -2.22
CA SER A 310 12.03 8.84 -1.30
C SER A 310 12.91 7.84 -0.53
N CYS A 311 12.61 6.55 -0.56
CA CYS A 311 13.29 5.51 0.21
C CYS A 311 14.24 4.69 -0.65
N ALA A 312 15.55 4.67 -0.33
CA ALA A 312 16.56 3.96 -1.12
C ALA A 312 16.41 2.43 -1.08
N HIS A 313 15.83 1.87 -0.02
CA HIS A 313 15.57 0.44 0.15
C HIS A 313 14.29 -0.06 -0.53
N THR A 314 13.54 0.81 -1.22
CA THR A 314 12.39 0.41 -2.02
C THR A 314 12.83 -0.50 -3.16
N LYS A 315 12.37 -1.75 -3.13
CA LYS A 315 12.62 -2.73 -4.19
C LYS A 315 11.37 -3.09 -4.97
N TYR A 316 10.20 -2.93 -4.35
CA TYR A 316 8.94 -3.38 -4.91
C TYR A 316 7.85 -2.32 -4.69
N ILE A 317 7.00 -2.13 -5.69
CA ILE A 317 5.72 -1.44 -5.56
C ILE A 317 4.60 -2.30 -6.12
N ASP A 318 3.42 -2.21 -5.51
CA ASP A 318 2.17 -2.88 -5.83
C ASP A 318 1.05 -1.87 -5.56
N LEU A 319 0.99 -0.87 -6.44
CA LEU A 319 0.16 0.32 -6.26
C LEU A 319 -0.92 0.39 -7.36
N ASP A 320 -1.55 -0.76 -7.61
CA ASP A 320 -2.60 -0.95 -8.61
C ASP A 320 -4.02 -0.70 -8.09
N GLY A 321 -4.21 -0.43 -6.79
CA GLY A 321 -5.53 -0.33 -6.14
C GLY A 321 -6.46 0.76 -6.68
N SER A 322 -5.97 1.67 -7.52
CA SER A 322 -6.79 2.67 -8.22
C SER A 322 -7.01 2.37 -9.70
N PHE A 323 -6.43 1.29 -10.26
CA PHE A 323 -6.50 1.05 -11.71
C PHE A 323 -7.89 0.62 -12.18
N ASP A 324 -8.62 -0.08 -11.32
CA ASP A 324 -9.97 -0.54 -11.61
C ASP A 324 -11.07 0.41 -11.10
N LEU A 325 -10.72 1.61 -10.60
CA LEU A 325 -11.71 2.63 -10.28
C LEU A 325 -12.28 3.25 -11.56
N ALA A 326 -13.61 3.25 -11.69
CA ALA A 326 -14.32 3.88 -12.81
C ALA A 326 -14.22 5.42 -12.76
N GLU A 327 -14.14 5.97 -11.55
CA GLU A 327 -13.99 7.40 -11.30
C GLU A 327 -13.26 7.63 -9.97
N ASP A 328 -12.67 8.82 -9.82
CA ASP A 328 -12.06 9.28 -8.57
C ASP A 328 -12.35 10.79 -8.39
N VAL A 329 -11.94 11.36 -7.25
CA VAL A 329 -12.04 12.81 -6.97
C VAL A 329 -10.96 13.61 -7.70
N VAL A 330 -9.94 12.95 -8.20
CA VAL A 330 -8.86 13.50 -9.04
C VAL A 330 -8.63 12.62 -10.26
N LYS A 331 -8.04 13.18 -11.32
CA LYS A 331 -7.78 12.43 -12.56
C LYS A 331 -6.48 11.64 -12.53
N SER A 332 -5.48 12.17 -11.87
CA SER A 332 -4.16 11.53 -11.77
C SER A 332 -3.30 12.20 -10.68
N GLY A 333 -2.34 11.45 -10.14
CA GLY A 333 -1.23 11.93 -9.31
C GLY A 333 0.09 11.30 -9.77
N TRP A 334 0.00 10.39 -10.75
CA TRP A 334 1.11 9.60 -11.30
C TRP A 334 0.91 9.35 -12.81
N ILE A 335 1.97 8.92 -13.45
CA ILE A 335 1.99 8.50 -14.86
C ILE A 335 2.27 7.01 -14.90
N LEU A 336 1.41 6.24 -15.57
CA LEU A 336 1.62 4.81 -15.86
C LEU A 336 1.93 4.63 -17.35
N LYS A 337 3.06 4.02 -17.64
CA LYS A 337 3.42 3.66 -19.01
C LYS A 337 4.09 2.29 -19.05
N ASN A 338 3.49 1.35 -19.77
CA ASN A 338 3.99 -0.02 -19.89
C ASN A 338 4.24 -0.68 -18.52
N GLY A 339 3.32 -0.52 -17.56
CA GLY A 339 3.44 -1.06 -16.21
C GLY A 339 4.46 -0.33 -15.31
N VAL A 340 5.05 0.78 -15.76
CA VAL A 340 6.02 1.57 -15.00
C VAL A 340 5.37 2.85 -14.52
N MET A 341 5.40 3.08 -13.19
CA MET A 341 4.88 4.27 -12.55
C MET A 341 5.96 5.35 -12.39
N ARG A 342 5.53 6.59 -12.53
CA ARG A 342 6.30 7.82 -12.25
C ARG A 342 5.41 8.82 -11.56
N LEU A 343 6.00 9.71 -10.76
CA LEU A 343 5.26 10.84 -10.19
C LEU A 343 4.94 11.89 -11.27
N ASN A 344 3.80 12.57 -11.12
CA ASN A 344 3.52 13.78 -11.86
C ASN A 344 4.51 14.90 -11.44
N SER A 345 4.71 15.88 -12.31
CA SER A 345 5.34 17.12 -11.93
C SER A 345 4.35 17.99 -11.15
N GLY A 346 4.76 18.53 -10.02
CA GLY A 346 3.92 19.41 -9.21
C GLY A 346 4.31 19.41 -7.74
N ALA A 347 3.96 20.48 -7.03
CA ALA A 347 4.16 20.56 -5.59
C ALA A 347 3.12 19.68 -4.85
N GLY A 348 3.44 19.29 -3.63
CA GLY A 348 2.62 18.37 -2.86
C GLY A 348 2.57 16.99 -3.50
N LEU A 349 1.37 16.45 -3.69
CA LEU A 349 1.11 15.19 -4.38
C LEU A 349 1.14 15.34 -5.92
N GLY A 350 1.16 16.55 -6.48
CA GLY A 350 1.11 16.75 -7.93
C GLY A 350 -0.20 16.26 -8.57
N LEU A 351 -1.32 16.33 -7.83
CA LEU A 351 -2.63 15.86 -8.30
C LEU A 351 -3.18 16.70 -9.46
N VAL A 352 -3.75 16.02 -10.45
CA VAL A 352 -4.51 16.63 -11.56
C VAL A 352 -5.99 16.49 -11.25
N LYS A 353 -6.72 17.60 -11.19
CA LYS A 353 -8.18 17.66 -10.93
C LYS A 353 -9.00 17.50 -12.19
#